data_9b26cb03c2b78ee7995fbf4b208d7baa
#
_entry.id   9b26cb03c2b78ee7995fbf4b208d7baa
#
_cell.length_a   1.000
_cell.length_b   1.000
_cell.length_c   1.000
_cell.angle_alpha   90.00
_cell.angle_beta   90.00
_cell.angle_gamma   90.00
#
_symmetry.space_group_name_H-M   'P 1'
#
loop_
_entity.id
_entity.type
_entity.pdbx_description
1 polymer ?
#
loop_
_entity_poly.entity_id
_entity_poly.type
_entity_poly.pdbx_seq_one_letter_code
_entity_poly.pdbx_strand_id
1 'polypeptide(L)'
;MSGVIVIVAYRPKPGKENKLLKLVRNRVPTLKKENLVTERVPTIMRARDGTIIEVSEWKSQAAIDAAHKNPNVLAMWNKFFAVCDCVSLNTLAEAKEMFAGFEPIAD
;
A
#
# COMPACT_ATOMS: atom_id res chain seq x y z
N MET A 1 -11.93 -17.82 -10.35
CA MET A 1 -10.76 -17.00 -10.48
C MET A 1 -10.76 -15.93 -9.40
N SER A 2 -9.74 -15.85 -8.65
CA SER A 2 -9.75 -14.95 -7.52
C SER A 2 -8.47 -14.15 -7.43
N GLY A 3 -8.63 -12.85 -7.19
CA GLY A 3 -7.53 -12.01 -6.82
C GLY A 3 -7.16 -12.20 -5.34
N VAL A 4 -6.15 -11.50 -4.91
CA VAL A 4 -5.74 -11.46 -3.51
C VAL A 4 -5.78 -10.00 -3.06
N ILE A 5 -6.61 -9.69 -2.08
CA ILE A 5 -6.66 -8.35 -1.53
C ILE A 5 -5.62 -8.24 -0.43
N VAL A 6 -4.74 -7.25 -0.56
CA VAL A 6 -3.66 -7.00 0.39
C VAL A 6 -3.87 -5.64 1.04
N ILE A 7 -3.69 -5.59 2.34
CA ILE A 7 -3.75 -4.36 3.12
C ILE A 7 -2.33 -4.03 3.58
N VAL A 8 -1.81 -2.88 3.16
CA VAL A 8 -0.46 -2.44 3.53
C VAL A 8 -0.57 -1.19 4.39
N ALA A 9 0.16 -1.16 5.50
CA ALA A 9 0.25 0.01 6.36
C ALA A 9 1.66 0.60 6.26
N TYR A 10 1.71 1.88 5.86
CA TYR A 10 2.95 2.63 5.68
C TYR A 10 3.04 3.71 6.74
N ARG A 11 4.02 3.62 7.62
CA ARG A 11 4.25 4.66 8.63
C ARG A 11 5.29 5.65 8.09
N PRO A 12 4.90 6.92 7.81
CA PRO A 12 5.86 7.86 7.23
C PRO A 12 6.98 8.19 8.22
N LYS A 13 8.20 8.32 7.70
CA LYS A 13 9.29 8.88 8.47
C LYS A 13 9.03 10.37 8.70
N PRO A 14 9.59 10.98 9.77
CA PRO A 14 9.36 12.39 10.05
C PRO A 14 9.64 13.28 8.84
N GLY A 15 8.67 14.13 8.49
CA GLY A 15 8.79 15.05 7.35
C GLY A 15 8.63 14.43 5.97
N LYS A 16 8.29 13.14 5.88
CA LYS A 16 8.20 12.43 4.60
C LYS A 16 6.76 12.11 4.17
N GLU A 17 5.75 12.64 4.87
CA GLU A 17 4.34 12.33 4.63
C GLU A 17 3.91 12.59 3.18
N ASN A 18 4.28 13.76 2.63
CA ASN A 18 3.89 14.12 1.26
C ASN A 18 4.57 13.26 0.20
N LYS A 19 5.84 12.93 0.41
CA LYS A 19 6.58 12.04 -0.50
C LYS A 19 5.98 10.65 -0.48
N LEU A 20 5.64 10.15 0.72
CA LEU A 20 5.02 8.86 0.86
C LEU A 20 3.67 8.81 0.14
N LEU A 21 2.83 9.81 0.35
CA LEU A 21 1.50 9.84 -0.26
C LEU A 21 1.59 9.82 -1.79
N LYS A 22 2.56 10.55 -2.36
CA LYS A 22 2.79 10.55 -3.80
C LYS A 22 3.17 9.14 -4.29
N LEU A 23 4.03 8.44 -3.56
CA LEU A 23 4.42 7.07 -3.90
C LEU A 23 3.23 6.11 -3.80
N VAL A 24 2.41 6.23 -2.76
CA VAL A 24 1.23 5.38 -2.58
C VAL A 24 0.27 5.57 -3.75
N ARG A 25 0.01 6.81 -4.16
CA ARG A 25 -0.88 7.11 -5.30
C ARG A 25 -0.38 6.52 -6.61
N ASN A 26 0.94 6.37 -6.77
CA ASN A 26 1.54 5.84 -7.99
C ASN A 26 1.80 4.34 -7.95
N ARG A 27 1.56 3.68 -6.81
CA ARG A 27 1.90 2.26 -6.64
C ARG A 27 1.09 1.36 -7.56
N VAL A 28 -0.24 1.44 -7.50
CA VAL A 28 -1.10 0.59 -8.33
C VAL A 28 -0.90 0.88 -9.83
N PRO A 29 -0.83 2.15 -10.29
CA PRO A 29 -0.49 2.40 -11.70
C PRO A 29 0.82 1.76 -12.13
N THR A 30 1.86 1.78 -11.31
CA THR A 30 3.14 1.12 -11.61
C THR A 30 2.95 -0.41 -11.71
N LEU A 31 2.24 -1.01 -10.76
CA LEU A 31 1.98 -2.45 -10.78
C LEU A 31 1.10 -2.87 -11.96
N LYS A 32 0.19 -2.01 -12.42
CA LYS A 32 -0.61 -2.27 -13.62
C LYS A 32 0.25 -2.37 -14.87
N LYS A 33 1.27 -1.52 -14.99
CA LYS A 33 2.21 -1.57 -16.11
C LYS A 33 2.95 -2.90 -16.16
N GLU A 34 3.17 -3.52 -14.99
CA GLU A 34 3.82 -4.83 -14.89
C GLU A 34 2.83 -5.99 -14.94
N ASN A 35 1.54 -5.69 -15.14
CA ASN A 35 0.48 -6.69 -15.29
C ASN A 35 0.30 -7.57 -14.05
N LEU A 36 0.47 -7.00 -12.87
CA LEU A 36 0.47 -7.74 -11.60
C LEU A 36 -0.81 -7.57 -10.78
N VAL A 37 -1.58 -6.51 -11.04
CA VAL A 37 -2.79 -6.18 -10.26
C VAL A 37 -4.03 -6.16 -11.15
N THR A 38 -5.21 -6.25 -10.53
CA THR A 38 -6.49 -6.19 -11.24
C THR A 38 -6.86 -4.74 -11.54
N GLU A 39 -8.02 -4.56 -12.19
CA GLU A 39 -8.57 -3.23 -12.48
C GLU A 39 -9.25 -2.60 -11.26
N ARG A 40 -9.27 -3.28 -10.11
CA ARG A 40 -9.88 -2.72 -8.91
C ARG A 40 -9.16 -1.45 -8.47
N VAL A 41 -9.93 -0.39 -8.25
CA VAL A 41 -9.40 0.88 -7.74
C VAL A 41 -8.97 0.67 -6.28
N PRO A 42 -7.74 1.03 -5.91
CA PRO A 42 -7.30 0.88 -4.52
C PRO A 42 -8.01 1.85 -3.60
N THR A 43 -8.18 1.45 -2.34
CA THR A 43 -8.64 2.33 -1.28
C THR A 43 -7.44 2.83 -0.50
N ILE A 44 -7.27 4.15 -0.43
CA ILE A 44 -6.18 4.78 0.31
C ILE A 44 -6.80 5.56 1.47
N MET A 45 -6.30 5.34 2.67
CA MET A 45 -6.87 5.95 3.87
C MET A 45 -5.78 6.24 4.90
N ARG A 46 -6.11 7.09 5.88
CA ARG A 46 -5.16 7.52 6.91
C ARG A 46 -5.67 7.14 8.30
N ALA A 47 -4.78 6.59 9.11
CA ALA A 47 -5.02 6.34 10.52
C ALA A 47 -4.80 7.63 11.33
N ARG A 48 -5.30 7.65 12.56
CA ARG A 48 -5.17 8.81 13.46
C ARG A 48 -3.71 9.17 13.75
N ASP A 49 -2.82 8.19 13.75
CA ASP A 49 -1.38 8.41 14.00
C ASP A 49 -0.62 8.85 12.74
N GLY A 50 -1.30 9.02 11.60
CA GLY A 50 -0.67 9.43 10.35
C GLY A 50 -0.24 8.30 9.44
N THR A 51 -0.37 7.05 9.87
CA THR A 51 -0.07 5.88 9.02
C THR A 51 -1.02 5.86 7.82
N ILE A 52 -0.47 5.64 6.63
CA ILE A 52 -1.23 5.50 5.39
C ILE A 52 -1.52 4.03 5.16
N ILE A 53 -2.78 3.69 4.88
CA ILE A 53 -3.18 2.32 4.60
C ILE A 53 -3.67 2.24 3.16
N GLU A 54 -3.21 1.23 2.44
CA GLU A 54 -3.67 0.98 1.07
C GLU A 54 -4.24 -0.42 0.98
N VAL A 55 -5.47 -0.51 0.45
CA VAL A 55 -6.15 -1.78 0.17
C VAL A 55 -6.18 -1.94 -1.34
N SER A 56 -5.54 -2.98 -1.85
CA SER A 56 -5.43 -3.19 -3.29
C SER A 56 -5.57 -4.68 -3.62
N GLU A 57 -5.87 -4.97 -4.88
CA GLU A 57 -6.06 -6.34 -5.32
C GLU A 57 -5.01 -6.75 -6.34
N TRP A 58 -4.23 -7.79 -6.00
CA TRP A 58 -3.30 -8.45 -6.91
C TRP A 58 -4.05 -9.51 -7.71
N LYS A 59 -3.55 -9.82 -8.90
CA LYS A 59 -4.19 -10.84 -9.77
C LYS A 59 -4.19 -12.22 -9.14
N SER A 60 -3.12 -12.56 -8.40
CA SER A 60 -2.95 -13.90 -7.82
C SER A 60 -1.78 -13.91 -6.87
N GLN A 61 -1.62 -14.99 -6.12
CA GLN A 61 -0.43 -15.19 -5.31
C GLN A 61 0.83 -15.27 -6.19
N ALA A 62 0.69 -15.91 -7.36
CA ALA A 62 1.82 -15.98 -8.31
C ALA A 62 2.28 -14.57 -8.75
N ALA A 63 1.34 -13.64 -8.93
CA ALA A 63 1.70 -12.26 -9.27
C ALA A 63 2.46 -11.58 -8.13
N ILE A 64 2.06 -11.81 -6.89
CA ILE A 64 2.77 -11.28 -5.71
C ILE A 64 4.19 -11.84 -5.67
N ASP A 65 4.34 -13.15 -5.89
CA ASP A 65 5.66 -13.79 -5.90
C ASP A 65 6.54 -13.25 -7.01
N ALA A 66 5.98 -13.04 -8.21
CA ALA A 66 6.69 -12.48 -9.35
C ALA A 66 7.16 -11.04 -9.07
N ALA A 67 6.38 -10.27 -8.32
CA ALA A 67 6.76 -8.89 -7.96
C ALA A 67 8.09 -8.83 -7.21
N HIS A 68 8.35 -9.82 -6.38
CA HIS A 68 9.61 -9.88 -5.60
C HIS A 68 10.85 -10.12 -6.47
N LYS A 69 10.65 -10.46 -7.74
CA LYS A 69 11.73 -10.68 -8.71
C LYS A 69 11.69 -9.67 -9.85
N ASN A 70 10.76 -8.72 -9.82
CA ASN A 70 10.60 -7.73 -10.88
C ASN A 70 11.44 -6.50 -10.59
N PRO A 71 12.42 -6.16 -11.45
CA PRO A 71 13.32 -5.03 -11.17
C PRO A 71 12.60 -3.68 -11.07
N ASN A 72 11.53 -3.46 -11.83
CA ASN A 72 10.77 -2.21 -11.77
C ASN A 72 10.00 -2.08 -10.46
N VAL A 73 9.46 -3.18 -9.97
CA VAL A 73 8.77 -3.22 -8.68
C VAL A 73 9.76 -3.01 -7.53
N LEU A 74 10.91 -3.68 -7.60
CA LEU A 74 11.95 -3.54 -6.58
C LEU A 74 12.47 -2.10 -6.51
N ALA A 75 12.63 -1.44 -7.65
CA ALA A 75 13.04 -0.04 -7.70
C ALA A 75 12.01 0.86 -7.03
N MET A 76 10.71 0.60 -7.26
CA MET A 76 9.63 1.33 -6.61
C MET A 76 9.65 1.10 -5.09
N TRP A 77 9.78 -0.14 -4.65
CA TRP A 77 9.81 -0.47 -3.22
C TRP A 77 10.99 0.20 -2.50
N ASN A 78 12.14 0.31 -3.15
CA ASN A 78 13.29 1.03 -2.57
C ASN A 78 12.97 2.49 -2.29
N LYS A 79 12.14 3.12 -3.12
CA LYS A 79 11.69 4.49 -2.88
C LYS A 79 10.78 4.56 -1.63
N PHE A 80 9.93 3.56 -1.42
CA PHE A 80 9.11 3.48 -0.21
C PHE A 80 9.98 3.36 1.04
N PHE A 81 10.98 2.48 1.01
CA PHE A 81 11.85 2.26 2.18
C PHE A 81 12.60 3.53 2.59
N ALA A 82 12.85 4.44 1.66
CA ALA A 82 13.52 5.70 1.98
C ALA A 82 12.62 6.67 2.75
N VAL A 83 11.29 6.54 2.67
CA VAL A 83 10.35 7.53 3.22
C VAL A 83 9.41 6.97 4.29
N CYS A 84 9.36 5.65 4.47
CA CYS A 84 8.44 5.05 5.44
C CYS A 84 8.94 3.70 5.95
N ASP A 85 8.28 3.22 6.99
CA ASP A 85 8.38 1.85 7.47
C ASP A 85 7.06 1.16 7.21
N CYS A 86 7.10 -0.03 6.61
CA CYS A 86 5.92 -0.88 6.50
C CYS A 86 5.70 -1.55 7.85
N VAL A 87 4.51 -1.39 8.41
CA VAL A 87 4.17 -1.93 9.71
C VAL A 87 3.01 -2.88 9.61
N SER A 88 2.88 -3.77 10.57
CA SER A 88 1.77 -4.70 10.64
C SER A 88 0.48 -3.94 10.98
N LEU A 89 -0.62 -4.34 10.38
CA LEU A 89 -1.91 -3.67 10.57
C LEU A 89 -2.31 -3.60 12.04
N ASN A 90 -2.00 -4.62 12.82
CA ASN A 90 -2.37 -4.69 14.24
C ASN A 90 -1.57 -3.71 15.13
N THR A 91 -0.61 -2.97 14.59
CA THR A 91 0.04 -1.89 15.34
C THR A 91 -0.83 -0.64 15.43
N LEU A 92 -1.89 -0.56 14.61
CA LEU A 92 -2.79 0.59 14.58
C LEU A 92 -3.85 0.45 15.68
N ALA A 93 -4.11 1.55 16.39
CA ALA A 93 -5.15 1.56 17.43
C ALA A 93 -6.52 1.18 16.85
N GLU A 94 -6.85 1.67 15.66
CA GLU A 94 -8.12 1.39 15.00
C GLU A 94 -8.34 -0.10 14.73
N ALA A 95 -7.27 -0.82 14.40
CA ALA A 95 -7.37 -2.25 14.10
C ALA A 95 -7.74 -3.10 15.32
N LYS A 96 -7.68 -2.52 16.51
CA LYS A 96 -8.07 -3.19 17.77
C LYS A 96 -9.51 -2.89 18.17
N GLU A 97 -10.18 -2.03 17.42
CA GLU A 97 -11.59 -1.67 17.66
C GLU A 97 -12.51 -2.57 16.87
N MET A 98 -13.72 -2.80 17.38
CA MET A 98 -14.72 -3.61 16.68
C MET A 98 -15.06 -3.01 15.32
N PHE A 99 -15.17 -1.69 15.24
CA PHE A 99 -15.41 -0.96 13.99
C PHE A 99 -14.22 -0.04 13.74
N ALA A 100 -13.24 -0.57 13.01
CA ALA A 100 -12.03 0.18 12.67
C ALA A 100 -12.35 1.19 11.57
N GLY A 101 -12.30 2.47 11.91
CA GLY A 101 -12.60 3.55 10.96
C GLY A 101 -11.34 4.36 10.64
N PHE A 102 -11.19 4.69 9.35
CA PHE A 102 -10.05 5.45 8.86
C PHE A 102 -10.53 6.60 7.99
N GLU A 103 -9.73 7.66 7.91
CA GLU A 103 -10.02 8.80 7.06
C GLU A 103 -9.71 8.46 5.60
N PRO A 104 -10.68 8.61 4.67
CA PRO A 104 -10.37 8.37 3.27
C PRO A 104 -9.48 9.47 2.72
N ILE A 105 -8.56 9.09 1.84
CA ILE A 105 -7.68 10.04 1.14
C ILE A 105 -8.11 10.06 -0.32
N ALA A 106 -8.44 11.24 -0.83
CA ALA A 106 -8.81 11.43 -2.23
C ALA A 106 -7.59 11.24 -3.14
N ASP A 107 -7.85 10.75 -4.34
CA ASP A 107 -6.80 10.57 -5.35
C ASP A 107 -6.26 11.90 -5.87
#